data_b8d0588332450d908abb313dc9a42f05
#
_entry.id   b8d0588332450d908abb313dc9a42f05
#
_cell.length_a   1.000
_cell.length_b   1.000
_cell.length_c   1.000
_cell.angle_alpha   90.00
_cell.angle_beta   90.00
_cell.angle_gamma   90.00
#
_symmetry.space_group_name_H-M   'P 1'
#
loop_
_entity.id
_entity.type
_entity.pdbx_description
1 polymer ?
#
loop_
_entity_poly.entity_id
_entity_poly.type
_entity_poly.pdbx_seq_one_letter_code
_entity_poly.pdbx_strand_id
1 'polypeptide(L)'
;RQLVSQSLPRTIGARLLTRPFKQLVANGSNDAVFSEHRVCAVIGTGDPGVASVPFVALEDIMSTASASKVDAVFGRWLDASELSSFHEKLLSNMTLQNVIRSITILDPERLFHEIESAVHELQRRTGEKIGSNAIIGLYVHLCCLVERLVTRNPIETYVGQDRFEEERADFIESFRQSFSSISTRYRVEV
;
A
#
# COMPACT_ATOMS: atom_id res chain seq x y z
N ARG A 1 13.49 2.09 -0.14
CA ARG A 1 13.96 2.87 1.02
C ARG A 1 12.86 3.79 1.56
N GLN A 2 12.29 4.63 0.75
CA GLN A 2 11.25 5.60 1.16
C GLN A 2 10.03 4.93 1.80
N LEU A 3 9.49 3.87 1.19
CA LEU A 3 8.31 3.17 1.66
C LEU A 3 8.41 2.69 3.12
N VAL A 4 9.47 1.97 3.44
CA VAL A 4 9.66 1.45 4.81
C VAL A 4 9.94 2.58 5.80
N SER A 5 10.76 3.56 5.42
CA SER A 5 11.09 4.70 6.28
C SER A 5 9.87 5.56 6.64
N GLN A 6 8.96 5.75 5.70
CA GLN A 6 7.72 6.52 5.92
C GLN A 6 6.67 5.75 6.72
N SER A 7 6.75 4.41 6.70
CA SER A 7 5.79 3.55 7.40
C SER A 7 6.19 3.26 8.85
N LEU A 8 7.47 3.41 9.22
CA LEU A 8 7.91 3.19 10.58
C LEU A 8 7.38 4.27 11.53
N PRO A 9 6.88 3.90 12.72
CA PRO A 9 6.50 4.85 13.74
C PRO A 9 7.68 5.73 14.17
N ARG A 10 7.45 7.03 14.35
CA ARG A 10 8.48 7.97 14.80
C ARG A 10 8.97 7.70 16.23
N THR A 11 8.17 7.01 17.02
CA THR A 11 8.43 6.64 18.41
C THR A 11 9.61 5.68 18.58
N ILE A 12 9.93 4.87 17.55
CA ILE A 12 11.01 3.87 17.66
C ILE A 12 12.40 4.51 17.59
N GLY A 13 12.52 5.75 17.09
CA GLY A 13 13.83 6.36 16.85
C GLY A 13 14.72 5.61 15.84
N ALA A 14 14.15 4.63 15.13
CA ALA A 14 14.89 3.84 14.17
C ALA A 14 15.22 4.64 12.91
N ARG A 15 16.46 4.49 12.43
CA ARG A 15 16.95 5.15 11.23
C ARG A 15 17.25 4.14 10.14
N LEU A 16 16.75 4.39 8.93
CA LEU A 16 17.04 3.55 7.77
C LEU A 16 18.38 3.95 7.11
N LEU A 17 19.37 3.09 7.22
CA LEU A 17 20.66 3.24 6.55
C LEU A 17 20.67 2.44 5.24
N THR A 18 21.38 2.93 4.25
CA THR A 18 21.54 2.24 2.95
C THR A 18 22.98 1.81 2.79
N ARG A 19 23.18 0.54 2.39
CA ARG A 19 24.49 -0.01 2.04
C ARG A 19 24.40 -0.77 0.71
N PRO A 20 25.41 -0.71 -0.15
CA PRO A 20 25.45 -1.55 -1.33
C PRO A 20 25.49 -3.04 -0.95
N PHE A 21 24.67 -3.85 -1.61
CA PHE A 21 24.57 -5.30 -1.33
C PHE A 21 25.92 -5.99 -1.43
N LYS A 22 26.69 -5.71 -2.50
CA LYS A 22 28.03 -6.28 -2.70
C LYS A 22 28.99 -5.97 -1.55
N GLN A 23 28.89 -4.80 -0.95
CA GLN A 23 29.72 -4.41 0.19
C GLN A 23 29.32 -5.19 1.45
N LEU A 24 28.04 -5.36 1.72
CA LEU A 24 27.57 -6.17 2.85
C LEU A 24 27.95 -7.63 2.71
N VAL A 25 27.85 -8.20 1.50
CA VAL A 25 28.28 -9.58 1.23
C VAL A 25 29.80 -9.75 1.44
N ALA A 26 30.61 -8.78 0.98
CA ALA A 26 32.06 -8.85 1.09
C ALA A 26 32.56 -8.68 2.54
N ASN A 27 31.95 -7.76 3.29
CA ASN A 27 32.40 -7.39 4.64
C ASN A 27 31.69 -8.21 5.73
N GLY A 28 30.49 -8.73 5.45
CA GLY A 28 29.67 -9.45 6.42
C GLY A 28 29.45 -8.63 7.70
N SER A 29 29.63 -9.26 8.85
CA SER A 29 29.52 -8.63 10.17
C SER A 29 30.64 -7.59 10.47
N ASN A 30 31.71 -7.53 9.64
CA ASN A 30 32.79 -6.56 9.78
C ASN A 30 32.49 -5.23 9.06
N ASP A 31 31.36 -5.07 8.40
CA ASP A 31 31.00 -3.78 7.82
C ASP A 31 30.85 -2.73 8.93
N ALA A 32 31.40 -1.54 8.68
CA ALA A 32 31.45 -0.44 9.64
C ALA A 32 30.03 -0.08 10.18
N VAL A 33 28.97 -0.35 9.41
CA VAL A 33 27.60 -0.09 9.85
C VAL A 33 27.24 -0.85 11.14
N PHE A 34 27.80 -2.04 11.36
CA PHE A 34 27.51 -2.86 12.54
C PHE A 34 28.32 -2.44 13.78
N SER A 35 29.46 -1.78 13.58
CA SER A 35 30.26 -1.22 14.68
C SER A 35 29.82 0.18 15.09
N GLU A 36 29.29 0.97 14.13
CA GLU A 36 28.87 2.35 14.37
C GLU A 36 27.40 2.45 14.82
N HIS A 37 26.59 1.42 14.52
CA HIS A 37 25.14 1.44 14.76
C HIS A 37 24.65 0.11 15.32
N ARG A 38 23.64 0.19 16.19
CA ARG A 38 22.85 -0.98 16.58
C ARG A 38 21.89 -1.34 15.43
N VAL A 39 22.32 -2.24 14.56
CA VAL A 39 21.49 -2.71 13.45
C VAL A 39 20.46 -3.73 13.95
N CYS A 40 19.21 -3.46 13.74
CA CYS A 40 18.09 -4.29 14.20
C CYS A 40 17.65 -5.31 13.16
N ALA A 41 17.68 -4.96 11.89
CA ALA A 41 17.36 -5.85 10.77
C ALA A 41 18.05 -5.38 9.49
N VAL A 42 18.25 -6.31 8.58
CA VAL A 42 18.66 -6.02 7.20
C VAL A 42 17.47 -6.27 6.28
N ILE A 43 17.16 -5.31 5.42
CA ILE A 43 16.08 -5.40 4.44
C ILE A 43 16.68 -5.33 3.04
N GLY A 44 16.34 -6.28 2.18
CA GLY A 44 16.87 -6.32 0.81
C GLY A 44 16.21 -7.33 -0.09
N THR A 45 16.66 -7.41 -1.34
CA THR A 45 16.22 -8.41 -2.34
C THR A 45 16.94 -9.75 -2.21
N GLY A 46 18.04 -9.79 -1.47
CA GLY A 46 18.80 -10.99 -1.18
C GLY A 46 19.43 -10.92 0.19
N ASP A 47 19.62 -12.08 0.83
CA ASP A 47 20.25 -12.20 2.13
C ASP A 47 21.78 -12.00 1.98
N PRO A 48 22.38 -11.00 2.65
CA PRO A 48 23.84 -10.80 2.64
C PRO A 48 24.60 -11.80 3.52
N GLY A 49 23.89 -12.70 4.23
CA GLY A 49 24.53 -13.72 5.09
C GLY A 49 25.08 -13.19 6.41
N VAL A 50 24.55 -12.09 6.93
CA VAL A 50 24.99 -11.52 8.22
C VAL A 50 24.29 -12.23 9.38
N ALA A 51 24.93 -13.25 9.94
CA ALA A 51 24.32 -14.17 10.91
C ALA A 51 23.80 -13.53 12.21
N SER A 52 24.31 -12.34 12.58
CA SER A 52 23.95 -11.68 13.85
C SER A 52 22.69 -10.81 13.78
N VAL A 53 22.15 -10.57 12.58
CA VAL A 53 21.03 -9.65 12.35
C VAL A 53 19.97 -10.32 11.48
N PRO A 54 18.68 -10.26 11.85
CA PRO A 54 17.62 -10.87 11.04
C PRO A 54 17.52 -10.20 9.67
N PHE A 55 17.35 -11.02 8.64
CA PHE A 55 17.09 -10.57 7.28
C PHE A 55 15.59 -10.62 6.97
N VAL A 56 15.09 -9.57 6.34
CA VAL A 56 13.72 -9.47 5.84
C VAL A 56 13.79 -9.21 4.33
N ALA A 57 13.29 -10.15 3.54
CA ALA A 57 13.23 -9.96 2.10
C ALA A 57 12.22 -8.85 1.75
N LEU A 58 12.56 -8.05 0.76
CA LEU A 58 11.68 -6.98 0.30
C LEU A 58 10.33 -7.55 -0.20
N GLU A 59 10.34 -8.71 -0.82
CA GLU A 59 9.17 -9.47 -1.23
C GLU A 59 8.31 -9.94 -0.04
N ASP A 60 8.91 -10.29 1.11
CA ASP A 60 8.16 -10.63 2.33
C ASP A 60 7.43 -9.40 2.88
N ILE A 61 8.05 -8.22 2.81
CA ILE A 61 7.39 -6.95 3.18
C ILE A 61 6.23 -6.63 2.24
N MET A 62 6.37 -6.99 0.97
CA MET A 62 5.37 -6.72 -0.08
C MET A 62 4.25 -7.76 -0.14
N SER A 63 4.41 -8.88 0.55
CA SER A 63 3.45 -10.00 0.53
C SER A 63 2.66 -10.04 1.83
N THR A 64 1.34 -9.97 1.71
CA THR A 64 0.45 -10.17 2.87
C THR A 64 0.47 -11.61 3.38
N ALA A 65 0.87 -12.58 2.55
CA ALA A 65 1.05 -13.98 2.97
C ALA A 65 2.26 -14.17 3.89
N SER A 66 3.23 -13.27 3.86
CA SER A 66 4.46 -13.32 4.67
C SER A 66 4.41 -12.39 5.90
N ALA A 67 3.24 -11.86 6.26
CA ALA A 67 3.07 -10.96 7.41
C ALA A 67 3.71 -11.53 8.68
N SER A 68 3.57 -12.84 8.94
CA SER A 68 4.15 -13.50 10.11
C SER A 68 5.69 -13.40 10.21
N LYS A 69 6.41 -13.35 9.09
CA LYS A 69 7.88 -13.18 9.10
C LYS A 69 8.26 -11.72 9.41
N VAL A 70 7.53 -10.79 8.83
CA VAL A 70 7.69 -9.35 9.10
C VAL A 70 7.38 -9.07 10.57
N ASP A 71 6.29 -9.63 11.08
CA ASP A 71 5.87 -9.51 12.46
C ASP A 71 6.89 -10.11 13.44
N ALA A 72 7.48 -11.25 13.12
CA ALA A 72 8.52 -11.88 13.94
C ALA A 72 9.78 -11.01 14.10
N VAL A 73 10.08 -10.19 13.09
CA VAL A 73 11.22 -9.26 13.14
C VAL A 73 10.82 -7.94 13.80
N PHE A 74 9.77 -7.30 13.32
CA PHE A 74 9.37 -5.97 13.79
C PHE A 74 8.63 -5.98 15.13
N GLY A 75 7.90 -7.05 15.47
CA GLY A 75 7.24 -7.24 16.76
C GLY A 75 8.19 -7.34 17.97
N ARG A 76 9.51 -7.32 17.73
CA ARG A 76 10.51 -7.17 18.81
C ARG A 76 10.64 -5.73 19.30
N TRP A 77 10.14 -4.76 18.53
CA TRP A 77 10.30 -3.32 18.78
C TRP A 77 8.98 -2.55 18.68
N LEU A 78 7.98 -3.15 18.01
CA LEU A 78 6.64 -2.59 17.83
C LEU A 78 5.67 -3.38 18.67
N ASP A 79 4.77 -2.71 19.36
CA ASP A 79 3.61 -3.36 19.95
C ASP A 79 2.58 -3.74 18.86
N ALA A 80 1.52 -4.46 19.24
CA ALA A 80 0.52 -4.94 18.29
C ALA A 80 -0.20 -3.79 17.54
N SER A 81 -0.43 -2.66 18.21
CA SER A 81 -1.06 -1.49 17.59
C SER A 81 -0.12 -0.78 16.62
N GLU A 82 1.14 -0.61 17.02
CA GLU A 82 2.19 -0.02 16.17
C GLU A 82 2.48 -0.88 14.94
N LEU A 83 2.46 -2.22 15.11
CA LEU A 83 2.66 -3.18 14.03
C LEU A 83 1.51 -3.12 13.02
N SER A 84 0.25 -3.06 13.49
CA SER A 84 -0.91 -2.86 12.63
C SER A 84 -0.82 -1.55 11.85
N SER A 85 -0.51 -0.45 12.53
CA SER A 85 -0.31 0.86 11.89
C SER A 85 0.84 0.86 10.88
N PHE A 86 1.93 0.14 11.16
CA PHE A 86 3.04 -0.04 10.22
C PHE A 86 2.59 -0.74 8.94
N HIS A 87 1.82 -1.86 9.07
CA HIS A 87 1.30 -2.59 7.93
C HIS A 87 0.34 -1.75 7.08
N GLU A 88 -0.58 -1.03 7.72
CA GLU A 88 -1.51 -0.14 7.01
C GLU A 88 -0.78 0.95 6.22
N LYS A 89 0.18 1.62 6.85
CA LYS A 89 0.98 2.66 6.19
C LYS A 89 1.85 2.11 5.06
N LEU A 90 2.44 0.93 5.27
CA LEU A 90 3.24 0.27 4.25
C LEU A 90 2.39 -0.07 3.03
N LEU A 91 1.20 -0.63 3.25
CA LEU A 91 0.24 -0.98 2.22
C LEU A 91 -0.22 0.26 1.44
N SER A 92 -0.61 1.32 2.15
CA SER A 92 -1.01 2.60 1.56
C SER A 92 0.11 3.21 0.72
N ASN A 93 1.34 3.27 1.23
CA ASN A 93 2.48 3.80 0.50
C ASN A 93 2.85 2.98 -0.74
N MET A 94 2.71 1.65 -0.68
CA MET A 94 2.94 0.78 -1.84
C MET A 94 1.88 1.00 -2.91
N THR A 95 0.62 1.10 -2.51
CA THR A 95 -0.50 1.37 -3.42
C THR A 95 -0.32 2.71 -4.10
N LEU A 96 0.03 3.76 -3.34
CA LEU A 96 0.30 5.09 -3.89
C LEU A 96 1.41 5.06 -4.95
N GLN A 97 2.50 4.31 -4.73
CA GLN A 97 3.56 4.19 -5.74
C GLN A 97 3.09 3.52 -7.04
N ASN A 98 2.16 2.57 -6.95
CA ASN A 98 1.56 1.95 -8.13
C ASN A 98 0.62 2.94 -8.85
N VAL A 99 -0.18 3.70 -8.10
CA VAL A 99 -1.05 4.75 -8.66
C VAL A 99 -0.22 5.82 -9.37
N ILE A 100 0.86 6.34 -8.75
CA ILE A 100 1.75 7.36 -9.36
C ILE A 100 2.29 6.89 -10.72
N ARG A 101 2.55 5.60 -10.88
CA ARG A 101 3.03 5.04 -12.15
C ARG A 101 1.94 4.87 -13.22
N SER A 102 0.69 4.76 -12.79
CA SER A 102 -0.45 4.43 -13.65
C SER A 102 -1.24 5.66 -14.09
N ILE A 103 -1.19 6.75 -13.30
CA ILE A 103 -1.90 8.00 -13.55
C ILE A 103 -0.97 9.01 -14.24
N THR A 104 -1.44 9.63 -15.31
CA THR A 104 -0.61 10.49 -16.17
C THR A 104 -1.09 11.93 -16.25
N ILE A 105 -2.37 12.19 -16.04
CA ILE A 105 -3.01 13.50 -16.25
C ILE A 105 -3.44 14.14 -14.94
N LEU A 106 -3.95 13.33 -13.99
CA LEU A 106 -4.41 13.80 -12.70
C LEU A 106 -3.26 13.79 -11.68
N ASP A 107 -3.41 14.55 -10.60
CA ASP A 107 -2.52 14.45 -9.44
C ASP A 107 -2.73 13.10 -8.75
N PRO A 108 -1.78 12.16 -8.84
CA PRO A 108 -1.99 10.80 -8.37
C PRO A 108 -2.07 10.69 -6.84
N GLU A 109 -1.35 11.54 -6.08
CA GLU A 109 -1.37 11.51 -4.63
C GLU A 109 -2.73 11.96 -4.11
N ARG A 110 -3.23 13.06 -4.64
CA ARG A 110 -4.53 13.59 -4.29
C ARG A 110 -5.66 12.64 -4.67
N LEU A 111 -5.64 12.12 -5.91
CA LEU A 111 -6.65 11.19 -6.39
C LEU A 111 -6.67 9.92 -5.53
N PHE A 112 -5.49 9.38 -5.20
CA PHE A 112 -5.39 8.20 -4.35
C PHE A 112 -6.05 8.41 -2.98
N HIS A 113 -5.77 9.53 -2.29
CA HIS A 113 -6.37 9.81 -0.99
C HIS A 113 -7.89 10.03 -1.05
N GLU A 114 -8.39 10.61 -2.13
CA GLU A 114 -9.83 10.77 -2.33
C GLU A 114 -10.52 9.41 -2.58
N ILE A 115 -9.91 8.53 -3.37
CA ILE A 115 -10.38 7.16 -3.60
C ILE A 115 -10.31 6.34 -2.30
N GLU A 116 -9.22 6.41 -1.55
CA GLU A 116 -9.07 5.73 -0.27
C GLU A 116 -10.20 6.12 0.70
N SER A 117 -10.47 7.42 0.82
CA SER A 117 -11.56 7.94 1.64
C SER A 117 -12.93 7.46 1.18
N ALA A 118 -13.19 7.44 -0.12
CA ALA A 118 -14.45 6.97 -0.70
C ALA A 118 -14.67 5.46 -0.48
N VAL A 119 -13.62 4.66 -0.61
CA VAL A 119 -13.67 3.20 -0.36
C VAL A 119 -13.91 2.92 1.14
N HIS A 120 -13.27 3.66 2.05
CA HIS A 120 -13.53 3.52 3.48
C HIS A 120 -14.99 3.87 3.83
N GLU A 121 -15.55 4.92 3.22
CA GLU A 121 -16.95 5.27 3.40
C GLU A 121 -17.89 4.20 2.83
N LEU A 122 -17.56 3.62 1.68
CA LEU A 122 -18.32 2.50 1.10
C LEU A 122 -18.33 1.28 2.05
N GLN A 123 -17.18 0.87 2.57
CA GLN A 123 -17.08 -0.22 3.54
C GLN A 123 -17.91 0.07 4.81
N ARG A 124 -17.89 1.32 5.27
CA ARG A 124 -18.67 1.74 6.44
C ARG A 124 -20.20 1.65 6.17
N ARG A 125 -20.65 2.01 4.97
CA ARG A 125 -22.07 1.98 4.57
C ARG A 125 -22.58 0.57 4.36
N THR A 126 -21.81 -0.26 3.68
CA THR A 126 -22.21 -1.63 3.33
C THR A 126 -21.95 -2.63 4.47
N GLY A 127 -21.06 -2.30 5.42
CA GLY A 127 -20.58 -3.24 6.43
C GLY A 127 -19.60 -4.30 5.88
N GLU A 128 -19.31 -4.27 4.59
CA GLU A 128 -18.40 -5.21 3.94
C GLU A 128 -16.95 -4.80 4.15
N LYS A 129 -16.07 -5.77 4.37
CA LYS A 129 -14.63 -5.55 4.49
C LYS A 129 -13.91 -6.10 3.27
N ILE A 130 -13.16 -5.25 2.59
CA ILE A 130 -12.33 -5.66 1.47
C ILE A 130 -10.99 -6.16 2.01
N GLY A 131 -10.62 -7.38 1.64
CA GLY A 131 -9.36 -7.98 2.07
C GLY A 131 -8.14 -7.21 1.55
N SER A 132 -7.06 -7.19 2.35
CA SER A 132 -5.84 -6.41 2.07
C SER A 132 -5.22 -6.69 0.69
N ASN A 133 -5.33 -7.92 0.19
CA ASN A 133 -4.83 -8.28 -1.15
C ASN A 133 -5.63 -7.66 -2.29
N ALA A 134 -6.96 -7.56 -2.11
CA ALA A 134 -7.86 -7.03 -3.12
C ALA A 134 -7.84 -5.49 -3.15
N ILE A 135 -7.61 -4.85 -2.00
CA ILE A 135 -7.75 -3.41 -1.86
C ILE A 135 -6.71 -2.63 -2.67
N ILE A 136 -5.46 -3.16 -2.81
CA ILE A 136 -4.41 -2.54 -3.61
C ILE A 136 -4.83 -2.46 -5.08
N GLY A 137 -5.27 -3.60 -5.62
CA GLY A 137 -5.76 -3.66 -6.99
C GLY A 137 -6.96 -2.75 -7.22
N LEU A 138 -7.91 -2.75 -6.28
CA LEU A 138 -9.10 -1.91 -6.34
C LEU A 138 -8.75 -0.41 -6.40
N TYR A 139 -7.84 0.06 -5.55
CA TYR A 139 -7.44 1.48 -5.56
C TYR A 139 -6.81 1.88 -6.89
N VAL A 140 -5.91 1.06 -7.44
CA VAL A 140 -5.30 1.33 -8.76
C VAL A 140 -6.37 1.36 -9.84
N HIS A 141 -7.28 0.39 -9.86
CA HIS A 141 -8.36 0.35 -10.85
C HIS A 141 -9.30 1.55 -10.75
N LEU A 142 -9.67 1.97 -9.55
CA LEU A 142 -10.55 3.12 -9.33
C LEU A 142 -9.84 4.43 -9.74
N CYS A 143 -8.56 4.59 -9.42
CA CYS A 143 -7.79 5.76 -9.89
C CYS A 143 -7.73 5.80 -11.42
N CYS A 144 -7.44 4.68 -12.07
CA CYS A 144 -7.43 4.58 -13.53
C CYS A 144 -8.82 4.82 -14.13
N LEU A 145 -9.89 4.35 -13.47
CA LEU A 145 -11.28 4.61 -13.90
C LEU A 145 -11.56 6.11 -13.92
N VAL A 146 -11.27 6.83 -12.83
CA VAL A 146 -11.51 8.28 -12.74
C VAL A 146 -10.72 9.02 -13.83
N GLU A 147 -9.44 8.66 -14.06
CA GLU A 147 -8.65 9.27 -15.15
C GLU A 147 -9.27 9.00 -16.52
N ARG A 148 -9.74 7.78 -16.78
CA ARG A 148 -10.43 7.45 -18.03
C ARG A 148 -11.71 8.25 -18.22
N LEU A 149 -12.51 8.42 -17.19
CA LEU A 149 -13.74 9.22 -17.24
C LEU A 149 -13.42 10.68 -17.51
N VAL A 150 -12.41 11.26 -16.85
CA VAL A 150 -11.95 12.64 -17.10
C VAL A 150 -11.45 12.82 -18.54
N THR A 151 -10.77 11.82 -19.08
CA THR A 151 -10.26 11.84 -20.47
C THR A 151 -11.31 11.44 -21.51
N ARG A 152 -12.56 11.25 -21.09
CA ARG A 152 -13.67 10.85 -21.97
C ARG A 152 -13.43 9.54 -22.72
N ASN A 153 -12.81 8.58 -22.05
CA ASN A 153 -12.56 7.23 -22.55
C ASN A 153 -13.21 6.16 -21.62
N PRO A 154 -14.55 6.23 -21.40
CA PRO A 154 -15.24 5.27 -20.53
C PRO A 154 -15.29 3.88 -21.19
N ILE A 155 -15.60 2.88 -20.36
CA ILE A 155 -16.07 1.58 -20.87
C ILE A 155 -17.58 1.74 -21.09
N GLU A 156 -18.03 1.59 -22.34
CA GLU A 156 -19.41 1.91 -22.69
C GLU A 156 -20.42 0.91 -22.11
N THR A 157 -20.17 -0.37 -22.27
CA THR A 157 -21.06 -1.43 -21.76
C THR A 157 -20.30 -2.74 -21.53
N TYR A 158 -20.85 -3.60 -20.66
CA TYR A 158 -20.39 -4.99 -20.55
C TYR A 158 -21.58 -5.96 -20.47
N VAL A 159 -21.35 -7.20 -20.86
CA VAL A 159 -22.39 -8.24 -20.86
C VAL A 159 -22.83 -8.53 -19.42
N GLY A 160 -24.14 -8.38 -19.14
CA GLY A 160 -24.72 -8.63 -17.82
C GLY A 160 -24.82 -7.38 -16.92
N GLN A 161 -24.57 -6.19 -17.46
CA GLN A 161 -24.69 -4.93 -16.71
C GLN A 161 -26.08 -4.76 -16.09
N ASP A 162 -27.16 -4.90 -16.89
CA ASP A 162 -28.55 -4.72 -16.43
C ASP A 162 -28.87 -5.65 -15.25
N ARG A 163 -28.47 -6.90 -15.36
CA ARG A 163 -28.67 -7.90 -14.30
C ARG A 163 -27.90 -7.53 -13.02
N PHE A 164 -26.68 -7.07 -13.16
CA PHE A 164 -25.86 -6.63 -12.00
C PHE A 164 -26.50 -5.42 -11.32
N GLU A 165 -26.99 -4.46 -12.10
CA GLU A 165 -27.66 -3.26 -11.58
C GLU A 165 -28.94 -3.60 -10.82
N GLU A 166 -29.75 -4.54 -11.33
CA GLU A 166 -30.96 -5.03 -10.65
C GLU A 166 -30.62 -5.78 -9.36
N GLU A 167 -29.67 -6.72 -9.41
CA GLU A 167 -29.31 -7.57 -8.26
C GLU A 167 -28.56 -6.80 -7.16
N ARG A 168 -27.93 -5.67 -7.47
CA ARG A 168 -27.03 -4.92 -6.57
C ARG A 168 -27.41 -3.44 -6.41
N ALA A 169 -28.67 -3.10 -6.58
CA ALA A 169 -29.15 -1.72 -6.54
C ALA A 169 -28.72 -0.98 -5.26
N ASP A 170 -28.83 -1.60 -4.08
CA ASP A 170 -28.45 -1.00 -2.79
C ASP A 170 -26.94 -0.75 -2.69
N PHE A 171 -26.14 -1.67 -3.25
CA PHE A 171 -24.67 -1.50 -3.31
C PHE A 171 -24.30 -0.35 -4.23
N ILE A 172 -24.91 -0.28 -5.42
CA ILE A 172 -24.67 0.79 -6.41
C ILE A 172 -25.04 2.15 -5.82
N GLU A 173 -26.16 2.25 -5.12
CA GLU A 173 -26.53 3.50 -4.43
C GLU A 173 -25.50 3.89 -3.35
N SER A 174 -25.07 2.94 -2.54
CA SER A 174 -24.01 3.14 -1.54
C SER A 174 -22.69 3.57 -2.18
N PHE A 175 -22.35 2.99 -3.33
CA PHE A 175 -21.16 3.34 -4.12
C PHE A 175 -21.28 4.79 -4.64
N ARG A 176 -22.36 5.15 -5.31
CA ARG A 176 -22.60 6.51 -5.82
C ARG A 176 -22.50 7.56 -4.73
N GLN A 177 -23.09 7.30 -3.56
CA GLN A 177 -23.02 8.20 -2.43
C GLN A 177 -21.60 8.35 -1.87
N SER A 178 -20.87 7.25 -1.77
CA SER A 178 -19.48 7.27 -1.28
C SER A 178 -18.53 8.00 -2.24
N PHE A 179 -18.79 7.93 -3.54
CA PHE A 179 -17.98 8.56 -4.59
C PHE A 179 -18.49 9.93 -5.05
N SER A 180 -19.53 10.48 -4.43
CA SER A 180 -20.16 11.75 -4.84
C SER A 180 -19.18 12.95 -4.84
N SER A 181 -18.25 12.99 -3.89
CA SER A 181 -17.23 14.05 -3.84
C SER A 181 -16.27 13.99 -5.03
N ILE A 182 -15.90 12.78 -5.47
CA ILE A 182 -15.06 12.53 -6.64
C ILE A 182 -15.82 12.93 -7.90
N SER A 183 -17.06 12.47 -8.05
CA SER A 183 -17.92 12.83 -9.18
C SER A 183 -18.06 14.34 -9.32
N THR A 184 -18.31 15.05 -8.23
CA THR A 184 -18.45 16.51 -8.23
C THR A 184 -17.12 17.21 -8.58
N ARG A 185 -16.01 16.78 -7.99
CA ARG A 185 -14.71 17.41 -8.17
C ARG A 185 -14.18 17.26 -9.59
N TYR A 186 -14.24 16.05 -10.11
CA TYR A 186 -13.70 15.73 -11.44
C TYR A 186 -14.72 15.91 -12.56
N ARG A 187 -15.99 16.24 -12.21
CA ARG A 187 -17.10 16.38 -13.14
C ARG A 187 -17.31 15.14 -14.00
N VAL A 188 -17.31 14.00 -13.34
CA VAL A 188 -17.50 12.69 -13.94
C VAL A 188 -18.63 11.94 -13.25
N GLU A 189 -19.25 11.02 -13.93
CA GLU A 189 -20.19 10.07 -13.34
C GLU A 189 -19.43 8.76 -13.07
N VAL A 190 -19.28 8.41 -11.78
CA VAL A 190 -18.56 7.22 -11.32
C VAL A 190 -19.54 6.15 -10.92
#